data_64519cfddc4766d42dbabee756b1fa80
#
_entry.id   64519cfddc4766d42dbabee756b1fa80
#
_cell.length_a   1.000
_cell.length_b   1.000
_cell.length_c   1.000
_cell.angle_alpha   90.00
_cell.angle_beta   90.00
_cell.angle_gamma   90.00
#
_symmetry.space_group_name_H-M   'P 1'
#
loop_
_entity.id
_entity.type
_entity.pdbx_description
1 polymer ?
#
loop_
_entity_poly.entity_id
_entity_poly.type
_entity_poly.pdbx_seq_one_letter_code
_entity_poly.pdbx_strand_id
1 'polypeptide(L)'
;MASDSETSQSSKLESEEAAADTNPAWKGASKRRQKKAKETKKEARAKKEIFDTIIVGAGAAGIGVGIALAHSGVGNFVIIDRGSVGSSFESWPEETRFITPSFPSNSIGMLDLNSIAVGVSPAYNMRIEHPTGSEYAQHLQDLAEFFELPIRENAEVLQITNEDGVFSVETDDWTISSKNVIWAAGEFLYPRLEGFPGSELCRHTATLENYADLDGDDFLVIGGYESGVDAAYHLSKRGKKVTIFDKDDPWGLDTSDPSVSLSTFSYERMRDASFEDNVTLFAENAVSSIELIDGVYELKSEDGQVFKSKTQPLLASGFVGSHTLVSHLFEEREDGFPLLNERDESTKVPGMYLCGPSVRHDNHDFCFIFKFRQRFAVVAQSIASSLDIPTDEFVQAYRDWGMYLDDLSCCGQECLTC
;
A
#
# COMPACT_ATOMS: atom_id res chain seq x y z
N MET A 1 61.51 38.74 -11.01
CA MET A 1 61.23 39.62 -12.16
C MET A 1 60.41 38.78 -13.17
N ALA A 2 59.12 38.92 -13.15
CA ALA A 2 58.18 38.72 -14.24
C ALA A 2 56.78 38.66 -13.59
N SER A 3 56.17 39.78 -13.46
CA SER A 3 54.73 40.00 -13.21
C SER A 3 54.38 41.18 -14.11
N ASP A 4 53.21 41.15 -14.71
CA ASP A 4 52.53 42.19 -15.49
C ASP A 4 52.35 41.85 -16.99
N SER A 5 51.26 40.98 -17.23
CA SER A 5 50.65 41.01 -18.56
C SER A 5 49.24 40.36 -18.62
N GLU A 6 48.53 40.10 -17.49
CA GLU A 6 47.18 39.49 -17.52
C GLU A 6 46.00 40.41 -17.12
N THR A 7 46.26 41.70 -16.82
CA THR A 7 45.18 42.60 -16.34
C THR A 7 44.56 43.51 -17.42
N SER A 8 44.93 43.37 -18.69
CA SER A 8 44.42 44.28 -19.73
C SER A 8 43.41 43.69 -20.72
N GLN A 9 43.11 42.38 -20.63
CA GLN A 9 42.12 41.75 -21.51
C GLN A 9 40.73 41.53 -20.86
N SER A 10 40.64 41.55 -19.54
CA SER A 10 39.31 41.37 -18.87
C SER A 10 38.45 42.65 -18.89
N SER A 11 39.09 43.83 -18.90
CA SER A 11 38.38 45.13 -18.89
C SER A 11 37.74 45.53 -20.25
N LYS A 12 38.14 44.90 -21.35
CA LYS A 12 37.55 45.15 -22.67
C LYS A 12 36.31 44.27 -22.97
N LEU A 13 36.19 43.11 -22.35
CA LEU A 13 35.00 42.22 -22.50
C LEU A 13 33.82 42.70 -21.66
N GLU A 14 34.07 43.30 -20.48
CA GLU A 14 33.00 43.85 -19.66
C GLU A 14 32.39 45.14 -20.20
N SER A 15 33.11 45.91 -21.02
CA SER A 15 32.64 47.16 -21.63
C SER A 15 31.79 46.93 -22.90
N GLU A 16 31.89 45.78 -23.56
CA GLU A 16 31.03 45.45 -24.72
C GLU A 16 29.71 44.81 -24.32
N GLU A 17 29.62 44.10 -23.19
CA GLU A 17 28.33 43.59 -22.66
C GLU A 17 27.42 44.66 -22.07
N ALA A 18 27.99 45.75 -21.51
CA ALA A 18 27.21 46.87 -20.93
C ALA A 18 26.59 47.77 -21.99
N ALA A 19 27.07 47.78 -23.25
CA ALA A 19 26.56 48.63 -24.32
C ALA A 19 25.39 48.01 -25.10
N ALA A 20 25.15 46.71 -24.95
CA ALA A 20 24.08 45.97 -25.68
C ALA A 20 22.70 46.09 -25.03
N ASP A 21 22.59 46.58 -23.80
CA ASP A 21 21.33 46.52 -23.01
C ASP A 21 20.45 47.80 -23.11
N THR A 22 20.82 48.77 -23.93
CA THR A 22 20.09 50.05 -24.05
C THR A 22 19.31 50.24 -25.35
N ASN A 23 19.30 49.28 -26.28
CA ASN A 23 18.56 49.37 -27.53
C ASN A 23 17.14 48.80 -27.42
N PRO A 24 16.04 49.60 -27.52
CA PRO A 24 14.67 49.15 -27.35
C PRO A 24 14.25 48.04 -28.35
N ALA A 25 14.88 47.96 -29.52
CA ALA A 25 14.60 46.94 -30.53
C ALA A 25 15.08 45.55 -30.11
N TRP A 26 16.15 45.45 -29.33
CA TRP A 26 16.67 44.18 -28.81
C TRP A 26 15.87 43.64 -27.63
N LYS A 27 15.31 44.50 -26.78
CA LYS A 27 14.43 44.09 -25.66
C LYS A 27 13.15 43.44 -26.18
N GLY A 28 12.62 43.88 -27.32
CA GLY A 28 11.47 43.27 -27.97
C GLY A 28 11.73 41.89 -28.57
N ALA A 29 12.91 41.72 -29.17
CA ALA A 29 13.34 40.47 -29.80
C ALA A 29 13.67 39.38 -28.74
N SER A 30 14.31 39.76 -27.63
CA SER A 30 14.61 38.86 -26.50
C SER A 30 13.33 38.36 -25.81
N LYS A 31 12.37 39.26 -25.54
CA LYS A 31 11.07 38.89 -24.96
C LYS A 31 10.24 37.99 -25.89
N ARG A 32 10.27 38.23 -27.20
CA ARG A 32 9.61 37.36 -28.21
C ARG A 32 10.29 35.99 -28.30
N ARG A 33 11.64 35.94 -28.26
CA ARG A 33 12.37 34.65 -28.24
C ARG A 33 12.09 33.84 -26.95
N GLN A 34 12.07 34.51 -25.80
CA GLN A 34 11.73 33.85 -24.52
C GLN A 34 10.27 33.39 -24.46
N LYS A 35 9.33 34.19 -25.02
CA LYS A 35 7.93 33.78 -25.12
C LYS A 35 7.73 32.61 -26.08
N LYS A 36 8.39 32.66 -27.25
CA LYS A 36 8.34 31.57 -28.25
C LYS A 36 9.06 30.30 -27.74
N ALA A 37 10.14 30.43 -26.96
CA ALA A 37 10.80 29.30 -26.30
C ALA A 37 9.98 28.71 -25.15
N LYS A 38 9.21 29.54 -24.41
CA LYS A 38 8.23 29.07 -23.42
C LYS A 38 7.01 28.41 -24.06
N GLU A 39 6.51 28.97 -25.17
CA GLU A 39 5.40 28.38 -25.94
C GLU A 39 5.83 27.07 -26.60
N THR A 40 7.01 26.99 -27.23
CA THR A 40 7.56 25.73 -27.78
C THR A 40 7.90 24.70 -26.71
N LYS A 41 8.36 25.12 -25.51
CA LYS A 41 8.51 24.20 -24.37
C LYS A 41 7.15 23.75 -23.82
N LYS A 42 6.15 24.62 -23.84
CA LYS A 42 4.77 24.28 -23.45
C LYS A 42 4.10 23.38 -24.48
N GLU A 43 4.34 23.62 -25.80
CA GLU A 43 3.86 22.76 -26.90
C GLU A 43 4.65 21.45 -27.00
N ALA A 44 5.96 21.43 -26.69
CA ALA A 44 6.74 20.18 -26.58
C ALA A 44 6.39 19.38 -25.31
N ARG A 45 5.91 20.04 -24.24
CA ARG A 45 5.28 19.38 -23.08
C ARG A 45 3.86 18.90 -23.37
N ALA A 46 3.24 19.38 -24.42
CA ALA A 46 1.87 19.05 -24.88
C ALA A 46 1.80 17.91 -25.89
N LYS A 47 2.86 17.19 -26.20
CA LYS A 47 2.73 15.81 -26.64
C LYS A 47 2.40 15.03 -25.39
N LYS A 48 1.10 14.85 -25.10
CA LYS A 48 0.59 14.02 -24.02
C LYS A 48 1.28 12.66 -24.16
N GLU A 49 2.25 12.38 -23.29
CA GLU A 49 2.86 11.07 -23.21
C GLU A 49 1.76 10.13 -22.74
N ILE A 50 1.31 9.26 -23.64
CA ILE A 50 0.27 8.27 -23.30
C ILE A 50 1.01 7.00 -22.93
N PHE A 51 0.92 6.63 -21.67
CA PHE A 51 1.42 5.35 -21.18
C PHE A 51 0.49 4.22 -21.63
N ASP A 52 1.02 3.04 -21.79
CA ASP A 52 0.18 1.85 -21.91
C ASP A 52 -0.48 1.53 -20.56
N THR A 53 0.24 1.77 -19.46
CA THR A 53 -0.29 1.52 -18.10
C THR A 53 0.26 2.52 -17.08
N ILE A 54 -0.59 3.01 -16.19
CA ILE A 54 -0.21 3.71 -14.97
C ILE A 54 -0.56 2.81 -13.78
N ILE A 55 0.40 2.60 -12.89
CA ILE A 55 0.18 1.90 -11.61
C ILE A 55 0.13 2.97 -10.53
N VAL A 56 -0.90 2.97 -9.69
CA VAL A 56 -1.05 3.88 -8.55
C VAL A 56 -0.79 3.12 -7.25
N GLY A 57 0.28 3.48 -6.59
CA GLY A 57 0.80 2.84 -5.37
C GLY A 57 2.12 2.10 -5.63
N ALA A 58 3.15 2.37 -4.82
CA ALA A 58 4.47 1.72 -4.85
C ALA A 58 4.71 0.84 -3.59
N GLY A 59 3.65 0.23 -3.07
CA GLY A 59 3.71 -0.82 -2.06
C GLY A 59 3.95 -2.21 -2.68
N ALA A 60 3.77 -3.28 -1.89
CA ALA A 60 3.97 -4.66 -2.33
C ALA A 60 3.18 -5.03 -3.59
N ALA A 61 1.93 -4.56 -3.71
CA ALA A 61 1.09 -4.83 -4.88
C ALA A 61 1.59 -4.08 -6.12
N GLY A 62 1.89 -2.78 -6.00
CA GLY A 62 2.33 -1.96 -7.13
C GLY A 62 3.71 -2.33 -7.66
N ILE A 63 4.67 -2.59 -6.78
CA ILE A 63 6.00 -3.10 -7.16
C ILE A 63 5.88 -4.48 -7.80
N GLY A 64 5.12 -5.41 -7.18
CA GLY A 64 4.95 -6.76 -7.69
C GLY A 64 4.29 -6.82 -9.07
N VAL A 65 3.19 -6.07 -9.29
CA VAL A 65 2.54 -6.01 -10.61
C VAL A 65 3.39 -5.25 -11.63
N GLY A 66 4.18 -4.24 -11.21
CA GLY A 66 5.14 -3.54 -12.07
C GLY A 66 6.23 -4.48 -12.59
N ILE A 67 6.78 -5.36 -11.73
CA ILE A 67 7.73 -6.41 -12.13
C ILE A 67 7.06 -7.39 -13.11
N ALA A 68 5.81 -7.79 -12.84
CA ALA A 68 5.08 -8.69 -13.74
C ALA A 68 4.81 -8.05 -15.10
N LEU A 69 4.49 -6.76 -15.18
CA LEU A 69 4.37 -6.02 -16.44
C LEU A 69 5.69 -5.99 -17.21
N ALA A 70 6.80 -5.66 -16.55
CA ALA A 70 8.12 -5.67 -17.18
C ALA A 70 8.47 -7.06 -17.74
N HIS A 71 8.22 -8.11 -16.97
CA HIS A 71 8.44 -9.50 -17.41
C HIS A 71 7.52 -9.91 -18.56
N SER A 72 6.31 -9.38 -18.66
CA SER A 72 5.38 -9.66 -19.78
C SER A 72 5.74 -8.93 -21.08
N GLY A 73 6.74 -8.04 -21.04
CA GLY A 73 7.19 -7.25 -22.19
C GLY A 73 6.47 -5.90 -22.32
N VAL A 74 5.59 -5.52 -21.40
CA VAL A 74 5.00 -4.18 -21.35
C VAL A 74 6.04 -3.21 -20.82
N GLY A 75 6.62 -2.38 -21.69
CA GLY A 75 7.72 -1.46 -21.33
C GLY A 75 7.29 -0.01 -21.11
N ASN A 76 6.12 0.41 -21.62
CA ASN A 76 5.65 1.79 -21.53
C ASN A 76 4.66 1.95 -20.35
N PHE A 77 5.15 1.83 -19.13
CA PHE A 77 4.36 2.06 -17.93
C PHE A 77 5.10 2.96 -16.93
N VAL A 78 4.38 3.45 -15.93
CA VAL A 78 4.93 4.22 -14.81
C VAL A 78 4.18 3.84 -13.52
N ILE A 79 4.91 3.78 -12.41
CA ILE A 79 4.36 3.64 -11.05
C ILE A 79 4.36 5.03 -10.42
N ILE A 80 3.27 5.38 -9.75
CA ILE A 80 3.11 6.67 -9.07
C ILE A 80 2.76 6.39 -7.62
N ASP A 81 3.44 7.04 -6.69
CA ASP A 81 3.11 6.98 -5.27
C ASP A 81 3.12 8.37 -4.63
N ARG A 82 2.22 8.61 -3.68
CA ARG A 82 2.18 9.85 -2.91
C ARG A 82 3.36 10.03 -1.94
N GLY A 83 4.00 8.93 -1.57
CA GLY A 83 5.21 8.89 -0.75
C GLY A 83 6.37 8.24 -1.47
N SER A 84 7.28 7.64 -0.73
CA SER A 84 8.37 6.79 -1.22
C SER A 84 7.90 5.36 -1.45
N VAL A 85 8.72 4.57 -2.17
CA VAL A 85 8.50 3.13 -2.29
C VAL A 85 8.42 2.49 -0.90
N GLY A 86 7.33 1.77 -0.65
CA GLY A 86 7.11 1.09 0.63
C GLY A 86 6.63 1.98 1.79
N SER A 87 6.32 3.25 1.55
CA SER A 87 5.95 4.23 2.59
C SER A 87 4.80 3.79 3.50
N SER A 88 3.88 2.98 3.02
CA SER A 88 2.81 2.40 3.85
C SER A 88 3.33 1.44 4.92
N PHE A 89 4.42 0.71 4.63
CA PHE A 89 5.08 -0.16 5.59
C PHE A 89 5.96 0.64 6.57
N GLU A 90 6.61 1.71 6.10
CA GLU A 90 7.35 2.64 6.98
C GLU A 90 6.44 3.30 8.03
N SER A 91 5.15 3.41 7.74
CA SER A 91 4.15 3.99 8.65
C SER A 91 3.65 3.01 9.72
N TRP A 92 4.11 1.76 9.73
CA TRP A 92 3.74 0.81 10.78
C TRP A 92 4.37 1.21 12.13
N PRO A 93 3.71 0.89 13.26
CA PRO A 93 4.35 1.00 14.56
C PRO A 93 5.70 0.24 14.57
N GLU A 94 6.72 0.81 15.20
CA GLU A 94 8.10 0.26 15.18
C GLU A 94 8.18 -1.21 15.62
N GLU A 95 7.33 -1.62 16.57
CA GLU A 95 7.32 -2.98 17.10
C GLU A 95 6.51 -3.96 16.25
N THR A 96 5.60 -3.46 15.40
CA THR A 96 4.74 -4.30 14.55
C THR A 96 5.56 -5.12 13.57
N ARG A 97 5.24 -6.39 13.45
CA ARG A 97 5.94 -7.37 12.61
C ARG A 97 4.98 -8.00 11.62
N PHE A 98 5.53 -8.47 10.52
CA PHE A 98 4.77 -9.34 9.62
C PHE A 98 4.31 -10.59 10.38
N ILE A 99 3.02 -10.88 10.31
CA ILE A 99 2.43 -12.11 10.88
C ILE A 99 2.75 -13.33 10.01
N THR A 100 2.94 -13.13 8.71
CA THR A 100 3.35 -14.17 7.76
C THR A 100 4.86 -14.38 7.86
N PRO A 101 5.33 -15.60 8.15
CA PRO A 101 6.74 -15.87 8.25
C PRO A 101 7.42 -15.90 6.88
N SER A 102 8.66 -15.41 6.82
CA SER A 102 9.57 -15.55 5.68
C SER A 102 10.50 -16.74 5.89
N PHE A 103 10.60 -17.63 4.90
CA PHE A 103 11.43 -18.81 4.95
C PHE A 103 12.15 -19.04 3.62
N PRO A 104 13.50 -19.40 3.61
CA PRO A 104 14.24 -19.65 2.39
C PRO A 104 13.80 -20.97 1.72
N SER A 105 12.95 -20.88 0.71
CA SER A 105 12.31 -22.03 0.05
C SER A 105 12.49 -22.07 -1.48
N ASN A 106 13.10 -21.05 -2.09
CA ASN A 106 13.19 -20.92 -3.55
C ASN A 106 13.93 -22.07 -4.26
N SER A 107 14.82 -22.79 -3.56
CA SER A 107 15.62 -23.85 -4.17
C SER A 107 14.83 -25.05 -4.70
N ILE A 108 13.57 -25.17 -4.30
CA ILE A 108 12.66 -26.26 -4.72
C ILE A 108 11.42 -25.74 -5.47
N GLY A 109 11.49 -24.50 -6.00
CA GLY A 109 10.39 -23.88 -6.73
C GLY A 109 9.26 -23.35 -5.86
N MET A 110 9.44 -23.30 -4.54
CA MET A 110 8.46 -22.70 -3.61
C MET A 110 8.92 -21.30 -3.24
N LEU A 111 8.09 -20.30 -3.51
CA LEU A 111 8.37 -18.94 -3.11
C LEU A 111 8.08 -18.71 -1.63
N ASP A 112 8.98 -17.97 -0.98
CA ASP A 112 8.71 -17.34 0.31
C ASP A 112 7.35 -16.63 0.31
N LEU A 113 6.58 -16.77 1.39
CA LEU A 113 5.21 -16.25 1.47
C LEU A 113 5.14 -14.72 1.30
N ASN A 114 6.18 -14.00 1.70
CA ASN A 114 6.25 -12.54 1.55
C ASN A 114 6.93 -12.08 0.24
N SER A 115 7.31 -13.02 -0.64
CA SER A 115 7.87 -12.67 -1.95
C SER A 115 6.81 -12.12 -2.89
N ILE A 116 7.14 -11.06 -3.62
CA ILE A 116 6.30 -10.43 -4.65
C ILE A 116 6.84 -10.62 -6.07
N ALA A 117 7.98 -11.27 -6.22
CA ALA A 117 8.62 -11.48 -7.51
C ALA A 117 9.19 -12.90 -7.64
N VAL A 118 9.14 -13.45 -8.85
CA VAL A 118 9.71 -14.75 -9.17
C VAL A 118 11.21 -14.76 -8.88
N GLY A 119 11.68 -15.80 -8.18
CA GLY A 119 13.10 -15.97 -7.86
C GLY A 119 13.63 -15.10 -6.71
N VAL A 120 12.83 -14.20 -6.16
CA VAL A 120 13.20 -13.37 -5.01
C VAL A 120 12.82 -14.07 -3.70
N SER A 121 13.69 -13.98 -2.69
CA SER A 121 13.44 -14.49 -1.34
C SER A 121 13.66 -13.42 -0.30
N PRO A 122 12.61 -12.82 0.26
CA PRO A 122 12.70 -11.90 1.40
C PRO A 122 13.50 -12.47 2.56
N ALA A 123 13.28 -13.74 2.93
CA ALA A 123 14.02 -14.42 3.98
C ALA A 123 15.53 -14.46 3.73
N TYR A 124 15.95 -14.65 2.47
CA TYR A 124 17.37 -14.66 2.10
C TYR A 124 17.96 -13.25 2.16
N ASN A 125 17.25 -12.26 1.66
CA ASN A 125 17.73 -10.88 1.58
C ASN A 125 17.77 -10.22 2.97
N MET A 126 16.68 -10.31 3.74
CA MET A 126 16.57 -9.68 5.07
C MET A 126 17.13 -10.53 6.20
N ARG A 127 17.14 -11.88 6.07
CA ARG A 127 17.54 -12.85 7.11
C ARG A 127 16.72 -12.71 8.38
N ILE A 128 15.45 -12.40 8.24
CA ILE A 128 14.48 -12.18 9.31
C ILE A 128 13.21 -12.95 8.93
N GLU A 129 12.65 -13.70 9.89
CA GLU A 129 11.43 -14.47 9.70
C GLU A 129 10.19 -13.57 9.72
N HIS A 130 10.11 -12.66 10.68
CA HIS A 130 9.03 -11.70 10.86
C HIS A 130 9.60 -10.27 10.79
N PRO A 131 9.78 -9.68 9.58
CA PRO A 131 10.35 -8.36 9.44
C PRO A 131 9.42 -7.27 10.00
N THR A 132 10.00 -6.14 10.37
CA THR A 132 9.27 -4.89 10.61
C THR A 132 8.75 -4.31 9.30
N GLY A 133 7.85 -3.32 9.41
CA GLY A 133 7.44 -2.53 8.25
C GLY A 133 8.63 -1.86 7.56
N SER A 134 9.52 -1.20 8.31
CA SER A 134 10.71 -0.52 7.76
C SER A 134 11.66 -1.47 7.03
N GLU A 135 11.91 -2.67 7.57
CA GLU A 135 12.75 -3.68 6.90
C GLU A 135 12.14 -4.15 5.59
N TYR A 136 10.81 -4.33 5.55
CA TYR A 136 10.13 -4.73 4.32
C TYR A 136 10.04 -3.57 3.32
N ALA A 137 9.88 -2.33 3.76
CA ALA A 137 9.94 -1.14 2.90
C ALA A 137 11.29 -1.04 2.20
N GLN A 138 12.41 -1.23 2.94
CA GLN A 138 13.74 -1.27 2.34
C GLN A 138 13.88 -2.39 1.31
N HIS A 139 13.33 -3.58 1.59
CA HIS A 139 13.30 -4.68 0.63
C HIS A 139 12.55 -4.31 -0.66
N LEU A 140 11.43 -3.58 -0.58
CA LEU A 140 10.70 -3.09 -1.75
C LEU A 140 11.52 -2.06 -2.55
N GLN A 141 12.24 -1.17 -1.87
CA GLN A 141 13.15 -0.18 -2.50
C GLN A 141 14.27 -0.90 -3.25
N ASP A 142 14.89 -1.91 -2.63
CA ASP A 142 15.94 -2.73 -3.27
C ASP A 142 15.41 -3.44 -4.52
N LEU A 143 14.18 -3.95 -4.49
CA LEU A 143 13.54 -4.57 -5.64
C LEU A 143 13.23 -3.56 -6.75
N ALA A 144 12.73 -2.39 -6.39
CA ALA A 144 12.43 -1.33 -7.35
C ALA A 144 13.69 -0.89 -8.10
N GLU A 145 14.82 -0.76 -7.41
CA GLU A 145 16.12 -0.46 -7.99
C GLU A 145 16.65 -1.62 -8.85
N PHE A 146 16.60 -2.85 -8.33
CA PHE A 146 17.10 -4.04 -9.03
C PHE A 146 16.40 -4.29 -10.37
N PHE A 147 15.07 -4.08 -10.42
CA PHE A 147 14.27 -4.24 -11.63
C PHE A 147 14.17 -2.95 -12.46
N GLU A 148 14.87 -1.88 -12.07
CA GLU A 148 14.88 -0.58 -12.76
C GLU A 148 13.47 -0.04 -13.06
N LEU A 149 12.55 -0.16 -12.08
CA LEU A 149 11.16 0.21 -12.28
C LEU A 149 10.98 1.73 -12.47
N PRO A 150 10.17 2.18 -13.44
CA PRO A 150 9.93 3.60 -13.69
C PRO A 150 8.96 4.19 -12.64
N ILE A 151 9.48 4.68 -11.51
CA ILE A 151 8.69 5.17 -10.39
C ILE A 151 8.75 6.70 -10.30
N ARG A 152 7.60 7.31 -9.96
CA ARG A 152 7.45 8.72 -9.59
C ARG A 152 6.91 8.79 -8.17
N GLU A 153 7.79 9.10 -7.25
CA GLU A 153 7.50 9.28 -5.84
C GLU A 153 7.00 10.70 -5.54
N ASN A 154 6.40 10.88 -4.35
CA ASN A 154 5.88 12.16 -3.86
C ASN A 154 4.90 12.81 -4.85
N ALA A 155 4.03 12.02 -5.45
CA ALA A 155 3.02 12.44 -6.41
C ALA A 155 1.66 11.85 -6.03
N GLU A 156 0.85 12.62 -5.35
CA GLU A 156 -0.50 12.20 -4.94
C GLU A 156 -1.47 12.26 -6.12
N VAL A 157 -2.15 11.15 -6.37
CA VAL A 157 -3.22 11.07 -7.37
C VAL A 157 -4.50 11.65 -6.76
N LEU A 158 -4.96 12.77 -7.33
CA LEU A 158 -6.14 13.48 -6.86
C LEU A 158 -7.41 13.03 -7.56
N GLN A 159 -7.31 12.71 -8.86
CA GLN A 159 -8.45 12.31 -9.66
C GLN A 159 -8.03 11.38 -10.80
N ILE A 160 -8.90 10.42 -11.11
CA ILE A 160 -8.82 9.59 -12.31
C ILE A 160 -10.14 9.71 -13.06
N THR A 161 -10.05 10.06 -14.35
CA THR A 161 -11.20 10.09 -15.27
C THR A 161 -10.92 9.20 -16.47
N ASN A 162 -11.96 8.70 -17.12
CA ASN A 162 -11.86 7.96 -18.37
C ASN A 162 -12.75 8.64 -19.43
N GLU A 163 -12.15 8.99 -20.57
CA GLU A 163 -12.85 9.53 -21.72
C GLU A 163 -12.44 8.74 -22.96
N ASP A 164 -13.40 8.15 -23.64
CA ASP A 164 -13.19 7.36 -24.86
C ASP A 164 -12.10 6.26 -24.74
N GLY A 165 -11.98 5.62 -23.57
CA GLY A 165 -11.00 4.55 -23.30
C GLY A 165 -9.58 5.06 -22.98
N VAL A 166 -9.42 6.35 -22.76
CA VAL A 166 -8.16 6.96 -22.31
C VAL A 166 -8.35 7.50 -20.90
N PHE A 167 -7.53 7.02 -19.99
CA PHE A 167 -7.50 7.54 -18.62
C PHE A 167 -6.69 8.82 -18.55
N SER A 168 -7.18 9.76 -17.75
CA SER A 168 -6.46 10.96 -17.31
C SER A 168 -6.25 10.86 -15.82
N VAL A 169 -4.99 10.77 -15.41
CA VAL A 169 -4.57 10.70 -14.00
C VAL A 169 -4.00 12.06 -13.62
N GLU A 170 -4.68 12.76 -12.73
CA GLU A 170 -4.32 14.08 -12.24
C GLU A 170 -3.64 13.95 -10.87
N THR A 171 -2.48 14.60 -10.74
CA THR A 171 -1.76 14.79 -9.48
C THR A 171 -1.75 16.28 -9.13
N ASP A 172 -1.22 16.62 -7.97
CA ASP A 172 -1.03 18.00 -7.54
C ASP A 172 -0.17 18.83 -8.51
N ASP A 173 0.81 18.22 -9.18
CA ASP A 173 1.78 18.93 -10.04
C ASP A 173 1.55 18.76 -11.55
N TRP A 174 0.94 17.66 -11.99
CA TRP A 174 0.82 17.30 -13.41
C TRP A 174 -0.34 16.33 -13.70
N THR A 175 -0.67 16.22 -14.98
CA THR A 175 -1.64 15.25 -15.50
C THR A 175 -0.99 14.40 -16.57
N ILE A 176 -1.15 13.09 -16.49
CA ILE A 176 -0.72 12.13 -17.51
C ILE A 176 -1.88 11.25 -17.95
N SER A 177 -1.69 10.59 -19.10
CA SER A 177 -2.73 9.75 -19.68
C SER A 177 -2.22 8.34 -19.93
N SER A 178 -3.12 7.36 -19.84
CA SER A 178 -2.83 5.97 -20.16
C SER A 178 -4.02 5.25 -20.77
N LYS A 179 -3.74 4.08 -21.36
CA LYS A 179 -4.79 3.15 -21.84
C LYS A 179 -5.34 2.31 -20.68
N ASN A 180 -4.47 1.99 -19.71
CA ASN A 180 -4.83 1.19 -18.55
C ASN A 180 -4.38 1.87 -17.25
N VAL A 181 -5.12 1.65 -16.18
CA VAL A 181 -4.76 2.05 -14.82
C VAL A 181 -4.87 0.83 -13.89
N ILE A 182 -3.84 0.60 -13.10
CA ILE A 182 -3.85 -0.38 -12.01
C ILE A 182 -3.89 0.37 -10.70
N TRP A 183 -4.97 0.22 -9.94
CA TRP A 183 -5.07 0.76 -8.58
C TRP A 183 -4.47 -0.23 -7.59
N ALA A 184 -3.33 0.11 -7.00
CA ALA A 184 -2.55 -0.71 -6.08
C ALA A 184 -2.17 0.05 -4.80
N ALA A 185 -2.97 1.06 -4.40
CA ALA A 185 -2.67 1.98 -3.31
C ALA A 185 -2.93 1.40 -1.90
N GLY A 186 -3.25 0.10 -1.78
CA GLY A 186 -3.33 -0.64 -0.53
C GLY A 186 -4.46 -0.20 0.40
N GLU A 187 -4.32 -0.51 1.70
CA GLU A 187 -5.36 -0.23 2.70
C GLU A 187 -4.82 0.39 3.99
N PHE A 188 -3.58 0.13 4.40
CA PHE A 188 -3.06 0.49 5.72
C PHE A 188 -3.20 1.99 6.07
N LEU A 189 -3.05 2.87 5.09
CA LEU A 189 -3.18 4.32 5.28
C LEU A 189 -4.65 4.81 5.27
N TYR A 190 -5.61 3.89 5.25
CA TYR A 190 -7.04 4.16 5.25
C TYR A 190 -7.73 3.38 6.39
N PRO A 191 -7.41 3.70 7.66
CA PRO A 191 -7.98 3.01 8.81
C PRO A 191 -9.49 3.24 8.90
N ARG A 192 -10.20 2.24 9.41
CA ARG A 192 -11.63 2.36 9.72
C ARG A 192 -11.79 3.07 11.06
N LEU A 193 -12.24 4.31 11.04
CA LEU A 193 -12.38 5.15 12.25
C LEU A 193 -13.82 5.17 12.80
N GLU A 194 -14.79 4.74 12.02
CA GLU A 194 -16.19 4.71 12.36
C GLU A 194 -16.66 3.30 12.72
N GLY A 195 -17.68 3.17 13.55
CA GLY A 195 -18.24 1.86 13.90
C GLY A 195 -19.26 1.93 15.03
N PHE A 196 -19.11 2.86 15.96
CA PHE A 196 -20.05 3.08 17.09
C PHE A 196 -19.93 4.53 17.59
N PRO A 197 -20.94 5.05 18.30
CA PRO A 197 -20.90 6.39 18.93
C PRO A 197 -19.70 6.57 19.85
N GLY A 198 -18.90 7.61 19.62
CA GLY A 198 -17.69 7.92 20.39
C GLY A 198 -16.41 7.22 19.88
N SER A 199 -16.46 6.53 18.74
CA SER A 199 -15.26 5.92 18.13
C SER A 199 -14.17 6.95 17.81
N GLU A 200 -14.54 8.19 17.53
CA GLU A 200 -13.63 9.32 17.31
C GLU A 200 -12.80 9.70 18.55
N LEU A 201 -13.18 9.25 19.74
CA LEU A 201 -12.40 9.42 20.97
C LEU A 201 -11.24 8.41 21.08
N CYS A 202 -11.25 7.38 20.24
CA CYS A 202 -10.21 6.35 20.21
C CYS A 202 -9.03 6.77 19.31
N ARG A 203 -7.88 6.16 19.55
CA ARG A 203 -6.73 6.24 18.65
C ARG A 203 -6.58 4.93 17.87
N HIS A 204 -6.60 5.00 16.55
CA HIS A 204 -6.43 3.80 15.73
C HIS A 204 -4.99 3.28 15.81
N THR A 205 -4.80 1.95 15.94
CA THR A 205 -3.46 1.33 16.07
C THR A 205 -2.53 1.66 14.90
N ALA A 206 -3.06 1.80 13.69
CA ALA A 206 -2.29 2.19 12.51
C ALA A 206 -1.75 3.64 12.52
N THR A 207 -2.17 4.46 13.49
CA THR A 207 -1.68 5.85 13.64
C THR A 207 -0.65 6.00 14.74
N LEU A 208 -0.22 4.90 15.35
CA LEU A 208 0.82 4.87 16.36
C LEU A 208 2.20 4.85 15.70
N GLU A 209 3.14 5.59 16.24
CA GLU A 209 4.55 5.48 15.87
C GLU A 209 5.18 4.25 16.54
N ASN A 210 4.87 4.04 17.82
CA ASN A 210 5.30 2.89 18.59
C ASN A 210 4.36 2.67 19.79
N TYR A 211 4.44 1.51 20.43
CA TYR A 211 3.70 1.21 21.65
C TYR A 211 4.46 1.61 22.93
N ALA A 212 5.76 1.88 22.83
CA ALA A 212 6.61 2.20 23.98
C ALA A 212 6.27 3.56 24.58
N ASP A 213 5.89 4.52 23.76
CA ASP A 213 5.63 5.90 24.17
C ASP A 213 4.18 6.13 24.62
N LEU A 214 3.36 5.08 24.70
CA LEU A 214 1.99 5.22 25.18
C LEU A 214 1.94 5.36 26.70
N ASP A 215 1.49 6.53 27.15
CA ASP A 215 1.25 6.81 28.57
C ASP A 215 0.01 6.08 29.11
N GLY A 216 0.06 5.70 30.39
CA GLY A 216 -1.05 5.03 31.07
C GLY A 216 -0.70 3.61 31.49
N ASP A 217 -1.57 3.00 32.30
CA ASP A 217 -1.37 1.66 32.87
C ASP A 217 -2.46 0.67 32.47
N ASP A 218 -3.65 1.18 32.11
CA ASP A 218 -4.82 0.38 31.74
C ASP A 218 -5.30 0.79 30.36
N PHE A 219 -5.33 -0.14 29.42
CA PHE A 219 -5.75 0.11 28.05
C PHE A 219 -7.02 -0.68 27.70
N LEU A 220 -7.95 -0.02 27.01
CA LEU A 220 -9.10 -0.63 26.35
C LEU A 220 -8.79 -0.71 24.86
N VAL A 221 -8.85 -1.90 24.28
CA VAL A 221 -8.59 -2.17 22.87
C VAL A 221 -9.86 -2.71 22.21
N ILE A 222 -10.31 -2.08 21.14
CA ILE A 222 -11.53 -2.45 20.41
C ILE A 222 -11.12 -3.09 19.10
N GLY A 223 -11.48 -4.36 18.93
CA GLY A 223 -11.05 -5.27 17.88
C GLY A 223 -9.98 -6.24 18.36
N GLY A 224 -10.26 -7.54 18.30
CA GLY A 224 -9.47 -8.63 18.86
C GLY A 224 -8.69 -9.46 17.84
N TYR A 225 -8.65 -9.03 16.57
CA TYR A 225 -7.90 -9.72 15.53
C TYR A 225 -6.40 -9.33 15.57
N GLU A 226 -5.64 -9.56 14.53
CA GLU A 226 -4.18 -9.41 14.47
C GLU A 226 -3.66 -8.10 15.10
N SER A 227 -4.22 -6.94 14.72
CA SER A 227 -3.79 -5.63 15.24
C SER A 227 -4.10 -5.42 16.71
N GLY A 228 -5.22 -5.99 17.20
CA GLY A 228 -5.57 -5.91 18.61
C GLY A 228 -4.68 -6.79 19.48
N VAL A 229 -4.37 -8.00 19.01
CA VAL A 229 -3.42 -8.91 19.70
C VAL A 229 -2.01 -8.32 19.68
N ASP A 230 -1.56 -7.71 18.57
CA ASP A 230 -0.27 -7.04 18.46
C ASP A 230 -0.13 -5.91 19.49
N ALA A 231 -1.13 -5.02 19.56
CA ALA A 231 -1.17 -3.93 20.53
C ALA A 231 -1.13 -4.44 21.96
N ALA A 232 -1.98 -5.43 22.29
CA ALA A 232 -2.05 -6.00 23.64
C ALA A 232 -0.75 -6.71 24.02
N TYR A 233 -0.12 -7.43 23.11
CA TYR A 233 1.17 -8.07 23.34
C TYR A 233 2.23 -7.03 23.71
N HIS A 234 2.42 -6.00 22.93
CA HIS A 234 3.44 -4.99 23.16
C HIS A 234 3.19 -4.17 24.43
N LEU A 235 1.93 -3.88 24.76
CA LEU A 235 1.57 -3.24 26.03
C LEU A 235 1.78 -4.15 27.23
N SER A 236 1.38 -5.42 27.14
CA SER A 236 1.57 -6.39 28.24
C SER A 236 3.04 -6.67 28.55
N LYS A 237 3.91 -6.70 27.53
CA LYS A 237 5.38 -6.80 27.71
C LYS A 237 5.97 -5.64 28.51
N ARG A 238 5.24 -4.51 28.59
CA ARG A 238 5.59 -3.32 29.38
C ARG A 238 4.86 -3.29 30.74
N GLY A 239 4.21 -4.39 31.12
CA GLY A 239 3.46 -4.52 32.36
C GLY A 239 2.15 -3.75 32.43
N LYS A 240 1.65 -3.27 31.26
CA LYS A 240 0.36 -2.58 31.17
C LYS A 240 -0.77 -3.61 31.23
N LYS A 241 -1.91 -3.22 31.85
CA LYS A 241 -3.15 -4.01 31.82
C LYS A 241 -3.91 -3.67 30.55
N VAL A 242 -4.40 -4.69 29.87
CA VAL A 242 -5.14 -4.52 28.60
C VAL A 242 -6.44 -5.30 28.64
N THR A 243 -7.51 -4.68 28.23
CA THR A 243 -8.78 -5.35 27.99
C THR A 243 -9.12 -5.23 26.51
N ILE A 244 -9.26 -6.39 25.83
CA ILE A 244 -9.65 -6.46 24.42
C ILE A 244 -11.13 -6.80 24.32
N PHE A 245 -11.85 -6.08 23.46
CA PHE A 245 -13.24 -6.33 23.11
C PHE A 245 -13.33 -6.73 21.65
N ASP A 246 -14.00 -7.82 21.36
CA ASP A 246 -14.37 -8.18 20.00
C ASP A 246 -15.84 -8.58 19.92
N LYS A 247 -16.49 -8.20 18.83
CA LYS A 247 -17.90 -8.55 18.54
C LYS A 247 -18.07 -10.02 18.24
N ASP A 248 -17.02 -10.67 17.75
CA ASP A 248 -16.92 -12.07 17.44
C ASP A 248 -16.00 -12.78 18.45
N ASP A 249 -15.65 -14.03 18.21
CA ASP A 249 -14.63 -14.75 18.96
C ASP A 249 -13.48 -15.17 18.04
N PRO A 250 -12.59 -14.22 17.66
CA PRO A 250 -11.48 -14.54 16.75
C PRO A 250 -10.44 -15.49 17.39
N TRP A 251 -10.45 -15.64 18.70
CA TRP A 251 -9.50 -16.48 19.46
C TRP A 251 -9.94 -17.95 19.53
N GLY A 252 -11.26 -18.21 19.38
CA GLY A 252 -11.87 -19.54 19.43
C GLY A 252 -12.25 -20.11 18.08
N LEU A 253 -11.92 -19.44 16.95
CA LEU A 253 -12.27 -19.93 15.63
C LEU A 253 -11.49 -21.20 15.26
N ASP A 254 -12.20 -22.21 14.76
CA ASP A 254 -11.66 -23.46 14.23
C ASP A 254 -11.74 -23.45 12.69
N THR A 255 -10.83 -22.73 12.06
CA THR A 255 -10.71 -22.62 10.61
C THR A 255 -9.24 -22.44 10.21
N SER A 256 -8.88 -22.98 9.04
CA SER A 256 -7.55 -22.80 8.44
C SER A 256 -7.45 -21.59 7.50
N ASP A 257 -8.56 -20.87 7.25
CA ASP A 257 -8.53 -19.67 6.41
C ASP A 257 -7.83 -18.51 7.14
N PRO A 258 -6.65 -18.10 6.67
CA PRO A 258 -5.88 -17.01 7.31
C PRO A 258 -6.55 -15.64 7.20
N SER A 259 -7.63 -15.50 6.40
CA SER A 259 -8.38 -14.24 6.31
C SER A 259 -9.27 -14.00 7.54
N VAL A 260 -9.59 -15.07 8.29
CA VAL A 260 -10.46 -15.01 9.48
C VAL A 260 -9.82 -15.62 10.71
N SER A 261 -8.91 -16.59 10.58
CA SER A 261 -8.16 -17.18 11.68
C SER A 261 -6.96 -16.30 12.06
N LEU A 262 -6.65 -16.20 13.35
CA LEU A 262 -5.42 -15.60 13.80
C LEU A 262 -4.20 -16.40 13.32
N SER A 263 -3.11 -15.69 13.04
CA SER A 263 -1.83 -16.30 12.69
C SER A 263 -1.26 -17.11 13.87
N THR A 264 -0.46 -18.14 13.56
CA THR A 264 0.28 -18.88 14.57
C THR A 264 1.21 -17.98 15.37
N PHE A 265 1.74 -16.95 14.72
CA PHE A 265 2.57 -15.92 15.37
C PHE A 265 1.82 -15.16 16.47
N SER A 266 0.57 -14.79 16.22
CA SER A 266 -0.29 -14.15 17.23
C SER A 266 -0.67 -15.13 18.36
N TYR A 267 -0.99 -16.38 18.03
CA TYR A 267 -1.24 -17.40 19.07
C TYR A 267 -0.02 -17.66 19.96
N GLU A 268 1.21 -17.64 19.43
CA GLU A 268 2.42 -17.75 20.23
C GLU A 268 2.58 -16.56 21.19
N ARG A 269 2.28 -15.36 20.73
CA ARG A 269 2.30 -14.15 21.55
C ARG A 269 1.25 -14.18 22.67
N MET A 270 0.07 -14.72 22.39
CA MET A 270 -0.99 -14.87 23.40
C MET A 270 -0.61 -15.87 24.50
N ARG A 271 0.29 -16.82 24.23
CA ARG A 271 0.81 -17.77 25.23
C ARG A 271 2.01 -17.22 26.03
N ASP A 272 2.47 -16.00 25.73
CA ASP A 272 3.50 -15.36 26.53
C ASP A 272 2.96 -15.03 27.93
N ALA A 273 3.76 -15.30 28.98
CA ALA A 273 3.35 -15.09 30.37
C ALA A 273 2.89 -13.64 30.64
N SER A 274 3.53 -12.64 30.00
CA SER A 274 3.11 -11.25 30.17
C SER A 274 1.72 -10.98 29.58
N PHE A 275 1.36 -11.66 28.49
CA PHE A 275 0.04 -11.57 27.89
C PHE A 275 -0.99 -12.25 28.79
N GLU A 276 -0.75 -13.50 29.22
CA GLU A 276 -1.64 -14.24 30.09
C GLU A 276 -1.91 -13.52 31.44
N ASP A 277 -0.87 -12.89 32.02
CA ASP A 277 -0.97 -12.17 33.27
C ASP A 277 -1.65 -10.79 33.19
N ASN A 278 -1.63 -10.15 32.01
CA ASN A 278 -2.02 -8.74 31.89
C ASN A 278 -3.16 -8.48 30.90
N VAL A 279 -3.56 -9.43 30.08
CA VAL A 279 -4.60 -9.23 29.06
C VAL A 279 -5.88 -9.97 29.45
N THR A 280 -7.00 -9.27 29.35
CA THR A 280 -8.34 -9.83 29.50
C THR A 280 -9.05 -9.76 28.15
N LEU A 281 -9.64 -10.88 27.71
CA LEU A 281 -10.35 -11.01 26.45
C LEU A 281 -11.87 -11.04 26.69
N PHE A 282 -12.61 -10.20 25.96
CA PHE A 282 -14.06 -10.19 25.92
C PHE A 282 -14.51 -10.52 24.51
N ALA A 283 -14.77 -11.80 24.24
CA ALA A 283 -15.35 -12.29 22.99
C ALA A 283 -16.85 -12.05 22.95
N GLU A 284 -17.42 -12.06 21.74
CA GLU A 284 -18.87 -11.92 21.48
C GLU A 284 -19.50 -10.72 22.21
N ASN A 285 -18.73 -9.64 22.35
CA ASN A 285 -19.12 -8.46 23.11
C ASN A 285 -18.74 -7.15 22.40
N ALA A 286 -19.61 -6.72 21.50
CA ALA A 286 -19.40 -5.50 20.75
C ALA A 286 -19.45 -4.26 21.65
N VAL A 287 -18.64 -3.25 21.31
CA VAL A 287 -18.68 -1.94 21.94
C VAL A 287 -19.85 -1.13 21.37
N SER A 288 -20.76 -0.68 22.24
CA SER A 288 -21.93 0.09 21.86
C SER A 288 -21.70 1.61 21.87
N SER A 289 -20.82 2.11 22.76
CA SER A 289 -20.46 3.52 22.81
C SER A 289 -19.22 3.75 23.66
N ILE A 290 -18.57 4.92 23.44
CA ILE A 290 -17.53 5.47 24.32
C ILE A 290 -17.89 6.93 24.61
N GLU A 291 -17.72 7.34 25.88
CA GLU A 291 -17.86 8.71 26.32
C GLU A 291 -16.62 9.14 27.12
N LEU A 292 -16.28 10.42 27.06
CA LEU A 292 -15.23 11.03 27.90
C LEU A 292 -15.89 11.89 28.97
N ILE A 293 -15.88 11.42 30.22
CA ILE A 293 -16.54 12.09 31.37
C ILE A 293 -15.46 12.40 32.41
N ASP A 294 -15.28 13.68 32.68
CA ASP A 294 -14.33 14.19 33.70
C ASP A 294 -12.89 13.64 33.51
N GLY A 295 -12.47 13.44 32.26
CA GLY A 295 -11.14 12.92 31.92
C GLY A 295 -11.00 11.41 32.04
N VAL A 296 -12.12 10.68 32.15
CA VAL A 296 -12.20 9.21 32.16
C VAL A 296 -12.98 8.75 30.95
N TYR A 297 -12.41 7.84 30.17
CA TYR A 297 -13.10 7.16 29.09
C TYR A 297 -14.01 6.07 29.68
N GLU A 298 -15.29 6.15 29.37
CA GLU A 298 -16.30 5.14 29.74
C GLU A 298 -16.74 4.41 28.48
N LEU A 299 -16.31 3.16 28.36
CA LEU A 299 -16.71 2.24 27.28
C LEU A 299 -17.91 1.43 27.77
N LYS A 300 -18.97 1.41 26.99
CA LYS A 300 -20.16 0.60 27.21
C LYS A 300 -20.22 -0.51 26.16
N SER A 301 -20.36 -1.75 26.60
CA SER A 301 -20.59 -2.90 25.74
C SER A 301 -22.08 -3.12 25.46
N GLU A 302 -22.40 -3.95 24.47
CA GLU A 302 -23.80 -4.24 24.08
C GLU A 302 -24.58 -4.96 25.20
N ASP A 303 -23.93 -5.77 26.02
CA ASP A 303 -24.54 -6.42 27.19
C ASP A 303 -24.78 -5.45 28.37
N GLY A 304 -24.37 -4.16 28.22
CA GLY A 304 -24.61 -3.10 29.17
C GLY A 304 -23.56 -2.95 30.26
N GLN A 305 -22.45 -3.70 30.22
CA GLN A 305 -21.32 -3.48 31.11
C GLN A 305 -20.62 -2.16 30.80
N VAL A 306 -20.00 -1.54 31.81
CA VAL A 306 -19.25 -0.28 31.67
C VAL A 306 -17.83 -0.48 32.14
N PHE A 307 -16.87 -0.18 31.27
CA PHE A 307 -15.44 -0.23 31.54
C PHE A 307 -14.88 1.19 31.53
N LYS A 308 -13.95 1.44 32.44
CA LYS A 308 -13.39 2.80 32.60
C LYS A 308 -11.88 2.78 32.50
N SER A 309 -11.34 3.74 31.80
CA SER A 309 -9.90 3.99 31.75
C SER A 309 -9.61 5.50 31.70
N LYS A 310 -8.46 5.91 32.24
CA LYS A 310 -7.92 7.25 32.02
C LYS A 310 -7.08 7.34 30.77
N THR A 311 -6.71 6.18 30.21
CA THR A 311 -5.94 6.10 28.98
C THR A 311 -6.86 6.13 27.77
N GLN A 312 -6.45 6.83 26.72
CA GLN A 312 -7.21 6.87 25.47
C GLN A 312 -7.33 5.46 24.90
N PRO A 313 -8.57 4.99 24.60
CA PRO A 313 -8.77 3.66 24.03
C PRO A 313 -8.13 3.51 22.65
N LEU A 314 -7.68 2.28 22.36
CA LEU A 314 -7.14 1.94 21.07
C LEU A 314 -8.20 1.27 20.19
N LEU A 315 -8.22 1.64 18.92
CA LEU A 315 -9.13 1.10 17.91
C LEU A 315 -8.34 0.22 16.95
N ALA A 316 -8.64 -1.07 16.91
CA ALA A 316 -8.05 -2.08 16.02
C ALA A 316 -9.13 -2.63 15.06
N SER A 317 -9.92 -1.72 14.47
CA SER A 317 -11.12 -2.03 13.67
C SER A 317 -10.85 -2.33 12.20
N GLY A 318 -9.58 -2.51 11.82
CA GLY A 318 -9.18 -2.77 10.44
C GLY A 318 -9.22 -1.53 9.54
N PHE A 319 -9.41 -1.74 8.25
CA PHE A 319 -9.21 -0.72 7.23
C PHE A 319 -10.42 -0.62 6.30
N VAL A 320 -10.63 0.56 5.73
CA VAL A 320 -11.64 0.78 4.68
C VAL A 320 -11.08 0.41 3.31
N GLY A 321 -9.78 0.68 3.10
CA GLY A 321 -9.09 0.46 1.85
C GLY A 321 -9.13 1.66 0.90
N SER A 322 -8.07 1.80 0.11
CA SER A 322 -7.93 2.92 -0.84
C SER A 322 -8.87 2.86 -2.04
N HIS A 323 -9.48 1.69 -2.31
CA HIS A 323 -10.41 1.51 -3.43
C HIS A 323 -11.64 2.44 -3.34
N THR A 324 -12.00 2.88 -2.14
CA THR A 324 -13.07 3.85 -1.91
C THR A 324 -12.84 5.20 -2.61
N LEU A 325 -11.58 5.61 -2.82
CA LEU A 325 -11.23 6.84 -3.53
C LEU A 325 -11.55 6.78 -5.03
N VAL A 326 -11.62 5.58 -5.59
CA VAL A 326 -11.87 5.31 -7.01
C VAL A 326 -13.14 4.49 -7.24
N SER A 327 -14.03 4.42 -6.24
CA SER A 327 -15.29 3.65 -6.30
C SER A 327 -16.16 4.02 -7.51
N HIS A 328 -16.09 5.26 -7.98
CA HIS A 328 -16.80 5.72 -9.17
C HIS A 328 -16.37 5.00 -10.47
N LEU A 329 -15.21 4.34 -10.49
CA LEU A 329 -14.68 3.58 -11.63
C LEU A 329 -15.01 2.08 -11.57
N PHE A 330 -15.68 1.62 -10.53
CA PHE A 330 -16.08 0.22 -10.34
C PHE A 330 -17.58 0.09 -10.10
N GLU A 331 -18.15 -1.06 -10.42
CA GLU A 331 -19.39 -1.51 -9.82
C GLU A 331 -19.06 -2.02 -8.42
N GLU A 332 -20.03 -1.91 -7.49
CA GLU A 332 -19.87 -2.30 -6.10
C GLU A 332 -20.55 -3.66 -5.84
N ARG A 333 -19.88 -4.52 -5.10
CA ARG A 333 -20.41 -5.78 -4.56
C ARG A 333 -21.26 -5.49 -3.33
N GLU A 334 -22.05 -6.48 -2.91
CA GLU A 334 -22.88 -6.39 -1.69
C GLU A 334 -22.06 -6.13 -0.40
N ASP A 335 -20.80 -6.56 -0.38
CA ASP A 335 -19.86 -6.36 0.74
C ASP A 335 -19.11 -5.02 0.70
N GLY A 336 -19.41 -4.14 -0.27
CA GLY A 336 -18.80 -2.80 -0.43
C GLY A 336 -17.46 -2.79 -1.16
N PHE A 337 -16.97 -3.94 -1.65
CA PHE A 337 -15.76 -4.01 -2.45
C PHE A 337 -16.05 -3.88 -3.95
N PRO A 338 -15.03 -3.52 -4.78
CA PRO A 338 -15.17 -3.46 -6.22
C PRO A 338 -15.57 -4.80 -6.84
N LEU A 339 -16.55 -4.78 -7.75
CA LEU A 339 -16.89 -5.93 -8.58
C LEU A 339 -15.90 -6.01 -9.75
N LEU A 340 -15.20 -7.13 -9.84
CA LEU A 340 -14.15 -7.39 -10.81
C LEU A 340 -14.51 -8.56 -11.72
N ASN A 341 -13.99 -8.55 -12.95
CA ASN A 341 -14.02 -9.73 -13.79
C ASN A 341 -12.88 -10.70 -13.40
N GLU A 342 -12.79 -11.85 -14.06
CA GLU A 342 -11.81 -12.92 -13.78
C GLU A 342 -10.33 -12.45 -13.92
N ARG A 343 -10.06 -11.25 -14.45
CA ARG A 343 -8.74 -10.66 -14.67
C ARG A 343 -8.44 -9.47 -13.75
N ASP A 344 -9.23 -9.30 -12.71
CA ASP A 344 -9.16 -8.18 -11.76
C ASP A 344 -9.40 -6.80 -12.42
N GLU A 345 -10.09 -6.79 -13.57
CA GLU A 345 -10.51 -5.59 -14.26
C GLU A 345 -11.91 -5.18 -13.81
N SER A 346 -12.18 -3.89 -13.75
CA SER A 346 -13.48 -3.32 -13.48
C SER A 346 -14.54 -3.79 -14.49
N THR A 347 -15.69 -4.26 -14.00
CA THR A 347 -16.86 -4.58 -14.84
C THR A 347 -17.51 -3.33 -15.43
N LYS A 348 -17.22 -2.15 -14.87
CA LYS A 348 -17.78 -0.85 -15.25
C LYS A 348 -16.93 -0.07 -16.26
N VAL A 349 -15.62 -0.04 -16.04
CA VAL A 349 -14.68 0.78 -16.84
C VAL A 349 -13.56 -0.11 -17.38
N PRO A 350 -13.58 -0.50 -18.65
CA PRO A 350 -12.51 -1.29 -19.25
C PRO A 350 -11.14 -0.59 -19.15
N GLY A 351 -10.09 -1.38 -18.88
CA GLY A 351 -8.73 -0.88 -18.66
C GLY A 351 -8.46 -0.40 -17.23
N MET A 352 -9.46 -0.43 -16.34
CA MET A 352 -9.26 -0.13 -14.91
C MET A 352 -9.12 -1.43 -14.13
N TYR A 353 -7.97 -1.64 -13.47
CA TYR A 353 -7.64 -2.85 -12.72
C TYR A 353 -7.47 -2.55 -11.23
N LEU A 354 -7.75 -3.53 -10.39
CA LEU A 354 -7.47 -3.50 -8.96
C LEU A 354 -6.39 -4.53 -8.62
N CYS A 355 -5.40 -4.14 -7.80
CA CYS A 355 -4.36 -5.05 -7.33
C CYS A 355 -4.14 -4.87 -5.82
N GLY A 356 -3.91 -5.96 -5.10
CA GLY A 356 -3.60 -5.92 -3.67
C GLY A 356 -4.71 -6.41 -2.75
N PRO A 357 -4.72 -6.00 -1.47
CA PRO A 357 -5.53 -6.63 -0.44
C PRO A 357 -7.05 -6.43 -0.57
N SER A 358 -7.48 -5.48 -1.39
CA SER A 358 -8.91 -5.21 -1.64
C SER A 358 -9.52 -6.06 -2.76
N VAL A 359 -8.75 -6.91 -3.44
CA VAL A 359 -9.28 -7.83 -4.45
C VAL A 359 -10.16 -8.88 -3.81
N ARG A 360 -11.35 -9.07 -4.37
CA ARG A 360 -12.34 -10.06 -3.92
C ARG A 360 -12.97 -10.78 -5.11
N HIS A 361 -13.04 -12.11 -5.03
CA HIS A 361 -13.75 -12.95 -6.00
C HIS A 361 -14.63 -13.95 -5.26
N ASP A 362 -15.93 -13.94 -5.50
CA ASP A 362 -16.89 -14.76 -4.77
C ASP A 362 -16.66 -14.65 -3.25
N ASN A 363 -16.24 -15.72 -2.59
CA ASN A 363 -15.93 -15.77 -1.16
C ASN A 363 -14.40 -15.72 -0.88
N HIS A 364 -13.58 -15.35 -1.87
CA HIS A 364 -12.13 -15.35 -1.72
C HIS A 364 -11.59 -13.95 -1.46
N ASP A 365 -10.92 -13.82 -0.33
CA ASP A 365 -10.23 -12.61 0.08
C ASP A 365 -8.75 -12.69 -0.24
N PHE A 366 -8.26 -11.76 -1.05
CA PHE A 366 -6.84 -11.68 -1.42
C PHE A 366 -6.05 -10.75 -0.48
N CYS A 367 -6.34 -10.76 0.81
CA CYS A 367 -5.84 -9.82 1.80
C CYS A 367 -4.35 -10.01 2.19
N PHE A 368 -3.72 -11.14 1.86
CA PHE A 368 -2.32 -11.42 2.14
C PHE A 368 -1.44 -11.32 0.90
N ILE A 369 -0.15 -10.99 1.07
CA ILE A 369 0.82 -10.93 -0.03
C ILE A 369 0.86 -12.24 -0.82
N PHE A 370 0.94 -13.39 -0.15
CA PHE A 370 0.97 -14.70 -0.81
C PHE A 370 -0.33 -15.04 -1.54
N LYS A 371 -1.46 -14.39 -1.21
CA LYS A 371 -2.73 -14.51 -1.93
C LYS A 371 -2.74 -13.57 -3.15
N PHE A 372 -2.63 -12.25 -2.95
CA PHE A 372 -2.77 -11.29 -4.07
C PHE A 372 -1.62 -11.32 -5.07
N ARG A 373 -0.40 -11.74 -4.70
CA ARG A 373 0.72 -11.85 -5.64
C ARG A 373 0.45 -12.79 -6.81
N GLN A 374 -0.43 -13.79 -6.61
CA GLN A 374 -0.80 -14.77 -7.64
C GLN A 374 -1.65 -14.12 -8.75
N ARG A 375 -2.16 -12.92 -8.51
CA ARG A 375 -2.98 -12.17 -9.46
C ARG A 375 -2.16 -11.19 -10.30
N PHE A 376 -0.92 -10.86 -9.92
CA PHE A 376 -0.07 -9.93 -10.67
C PHE A 376 0.12 -10.32 -12.13
N ALA A 377 0.45 -11.59 -12.37
CA ALA A 377 0.66 -12.08 -13.72
C ALA A 377 -0.64 -12.22 -14.51
N VAL A 378 -1.78 -12.41 -13.87
CA VAL A 378 -3.11 -12.41 -14.50
C VAL A 378 -3.43 -11.02 -15.06
N VAL A 379 -3.22 -9.98 -14.26
CA VAL A 379 -3.39 -8.57 -14.68
C VAL A 379 -2.39 -8.21 -15.79
N ALA A 380 -1.11 -8.56 -15.59
CA ALA A 380 -0.06 -8.27 -16.58
C ALA A 380 -0.33 -8.96 -17.92
N GLN A 381 -0.79 -10.21 -17.92
CA GLN A 381 -1.20 -10.94 -19.12
C GLN A 381 -2.38 -10.26 -19.82
N SER A 382 -3.39 -9.83 -19.07
CA SER A 382 -4.56 -9.14 -19.63
C SER A 382 -4.13 -7.89 -20.40
N ILE A 383 -3.28 -7.07 -19.78
CA ILE A 383 -2.75 -5.84 -20.38
C ILE A 383 -1.85 -6.14 -21.58
N ALA A 384 -0.88 -7.06 -21.45
CA ALA A 384 0.02 -7.44 -22.53
C ALA A 384 -0.74 -7.96 -23.76
N SER A 385 -1.77 -8.81 -23.52
CA SER A 385 -2.63 -9.33 -24.58
C SER A 385 -3.41 -8.23 -25.29
N SER A 386 -3.86 -7.18 -24.59
CA SER A 386 -4.53 -6.03 -25.19
C SER A 386 -3.60 -5.16 -26.07
N LEU A 387 -2.28 -5.35 -25.93
CA LEU A 387 -1.22 -4.68 -26.69
C LEU A 387 -0.62 -5.59 -27.77
N ASP A 388 -1.24 -6.75 -28.05
CA ASP A 388 -0.76 -7.76 -29.00
C ASP A 388 0.64 -8.32 -28.65
N ILE A 389 1.03 -8.32 -27.35
CA ILE A 389 2.29 -8.89 -26.87
C ILE A 389 2.06 -10.37 -26.55
N PRO A 390 2.88 -11.31 -27.09
CA PRO A 390 2.79 -12.74 -26.77
C PRO A 390 3.10 -13.00 -25.29
N THR A 391 2.28 -13.83 -24.61
CA THR A 391 2.37 -14.04 -23.15
C THR A 391 2.60 -15.49 -22.73
N ASP A 392 2.67 -16.44 -23.65
CA ASP A 392 2.70 -17.87 -23.31
C ASP A 392 3.92 -18.25 -22.43
N GLU A 393 5.12 -17.80 -22.80
CA GLU A 393 6.35 -18.07 -22.03
C GLU A 393 6.31 -17.37 -20.65
N PHE A 394 5.82 -16.14 -20.61
CA PHE A 394 5.64 -15.38 -19.38
C PHE A 394 4.69 -16.08 -18.41
N VAL A 395 3.51 -16.48 -18.89
CA VAL A 395 2.49 -17.18 -18.08
C VAL A 395 3.04 -18.51 -17.57
N GLN A 396 3.72 -19.29 -18.45
CA GLN A 396 4.30 -20.56 -18.02
C GLN A 396 5.35 -20.37 -16.92
N ALA A 397 6.24 -19.37 -17.04
CA ALA A 397 7.23 -19.06 -16.02
C ALA A 397 6.59 -18.71 -14.67
N TYR A 398 5.51 -17.95 -14.67
CA TYR A 398 4.80 -17.58 -13.42
C TYR A 398 4.01 -18.76 -12.82
N ARG A 399 3.44 -19.64 -13.66
CA ARG A 399 2.81 -20.90 -13.21
C ARG A 399 3.80 -21.84 -12.54
N ASP A 400 4.99 -21.98 -13.12
CA ASP A 400 6.06 -22.85 -12.58
C ASP A 400 6.49 -22.43 -11.17
N TRP A 401 6.31 -21.16 -10.82
CA TRP A 401 6.60 -20.59 -9.50
C TRP A 401 5.38 -20.40 -8.60
N GLY A 402 4.20 -20.85 -9.01
CA GLY A 402 2.98 -20.68 -8.24
C GLY A 402 2.55 -19.20 -8.05
N MET A 403 2.91 -18.33 -9.02
CA MET A 403 2.53 -16.92 -9.05
C MET A 403 1.52 -16.58 -10.16
N TYR A 404 0.76 -17.55 -10.61
CA TYR A 404 -0.30 -17.37 -11.61
C TYR A 404 -1.52 -18.18 -11.23
N LEU A 405 -2.57 -17.53 -10.81
CA LEU A 405 -3.84 -18.13 -10.39
C LEU A 405 -4.98 -17.48 -11.18
N ASP A 406 -5.39 -18.09 -12.28
CA ASP A 406 -6.50 -17.68 -13.15
C ASP A 406 -7.80 -18.46 -12.91
N ASP A 407 -7.70 -19.70 -12.44
CA ASP A 407 -8.85 -20.55 -12.11
C ASP A 407 -9.10 -20.54 -10.59
N LEU A 408 -10.17 -19.88 -10.20
CA LEU A 408 -10.61 -19.76 -8.79
C LEU A 408 -11.63 -20.82 -8.39
N SER A 409 -12.03 -21.71 -9.30
CA SER A 409 -13.11 -22.69 -9.07
C SER A 409 -12.82 -23.70 -7.97
N CYS A 410 -11.53 -23.95 -7.67
CA CYS A 410 -11.11 -24.86 -6.59
C CYS A 410 -10.69 -24.14 -5.31
N CYS A 411 -10.72 -22.81 -5.29
CA CYS A 411 -10.34 -22.03 -4.13
C CYS A 411 -11.48 -21.99 -3.09
N GLY A 412 -11.14 -21.76 -1.80
CA GLY A 412 -12.13 -21.63 -0.72
C GLY A 412 -12.76 -22.94 -0.20
N GLN A 413 -12.29 -24.09 -0.67
CA GLN A 413 -12.67 -25.37 -0.05
C GLN A 413 -11.63 -25.75 1.00
N GLU A 414 -11.98 -25.65 2.27
CA GLU A 414 -11.16 -26.22 3.33
C GLU A 414 -11.08 -27.74 3.20
N CYS A 415 -9.88 -28.29 3.30
CA CYS A 415 -9.68 -29.72 3.43
C CYS A 415 -9.96 -30.13 4.89
N LEU A 416 -11.20 -30.48 5.19
CA LEU A 416 -11.63 -30.88 6.55
C LEU A 416 -11.20 -32.32 6.93
N THR A 417 -10.51 -33.02 6.04
CA THR A 417 -10.19 -34.46 6.21
C THR A 417 -8.69 -34.80 6.18
N CYS A 418 -7.84 -33.82 6.24
CA CYS A 418 -6.37 -34.05 6.34
C CYS A 418 -5.91 -34.23 7.79
#